data_da99957c9bb4eb263f73c86d4117b9ec
#
_entry.id   da99957c9bb4eb263f73c86d4117b9ec
#
_cell.length_a   1.000
_cell.length_b   1.000
_cell.length_c   1.000
_cell.angle_alpha   90.00
_cell.angle_beta   90.00
_cell.angle_gamma   90.00
#
_symmetry.space_group_name_H-M   'P 1'
#
loop_
_entity.id
_entity.type
_entity.pdbx_description
1 polymer ?
#
loop_
_entity_poly.entity_id
_entity_poly.type
_entity_poly.pdbx_seq_one_letter_code
_entity_poly.pdbx_strand_id
1 'polypeptide(L)'
;MKKIAIILAAVLCLAGCGAGDNQWAIGPFTRPSDQPVIAPDTTKVFLCPMRGELVKWQESDTFNPAAAIKDGNICVLFRSEDNSATGIGSRTSRVGYAESEDGIHMTIAPEPVLYPADDDFKALDWPGGCEDPRVAMTEDGLYVMMYTSWNRDTPRLCVATSTDLINWTKHGYAFAEAGDGRYADMACKSGSIVTKLDGDNLTIEKFDGKYLMYWGEDMVNLATSEDLIHWTPMVDEDGELLALIEPREGKFDSALTECGPPAVHTKDGIVLIYNGKSDETHAYCAGQVLFDAKQPTKVLDRLDEPFLVPELDFEKSGQYVAGTVFVEGLVRHEGKWFLYYGCADSFVGVAVSK
;
A
#
# COMPACT_ATOMS: atom_id res chain seq x y z
N MET A 1 28.73 -59.57 -21.90
CA MET A 1 28.76 -58.14 -21.60
C MET A 1 27.42 -57.53 -22.00
N LYS A 2 26.51 -57.37 -21.05
CA LYS A 2 25.17 -56.81 -21.30
C LYS A 2 25.23 -55.28 -21.05
N LYS A 3 24.97 -54.49 -22.08
CA LYS A 3 24.86 -53.02 -21.96
C LYS A 3 23.48 -52.70 -21.39
N ILE A 4 23.47 -52.09 -20.24
CA ILE A 4 22.26 -51.52 -19.62
C ILE A 4 22.11 -50.10 -20.16
N ALA A 5 21.04 -49.85 -20.91
CA ALA A 5 20.65 -48.53 -21.34
C ALA A 5 19.79 -47.88 -20.21
N ILE A 6 20.28 -46.80 -19.63
CA ILE A 6 19.54 -45.97 -18.69
C ILE A 6 18.71 -44.99 -19.53
N ILE A 7 17.39 -45.16 -19.50
CA ILE A 7 16.45 -44.22 -20.09
C ILE A 7 16.18 -43.18 -19.01
N LEU A 8 16.68 -41.95 -19.23
CA LEU A 8 16.33 -40.78 -18.43
C LEU A 8 14.95 -40.32 -18.88
N ALA A 9 13.92 -40.59 -18.08
CA ALA A 9 12.61 -40.02 -18.27
C ALA A 9 12.64 -38.56 -17.73
N ALA A 10 12.64 -37.60 -18.66
CA ALA A 10 12.39 -36.19 -18.33
C ALA A 10 10.91 -36.06 -17.96
N VAL A 11 10.64 -35.85 -16.67
CA VAL A 11 9.32 -35.44 -16.20
C VAL A 11 9.18 -33.97 -16.57
N LEU A 12 8.47 -33.67 -17.66
CA LEU A 12 7.94 -32.35 -17.91
C LEU A 12 6.80 -32.13 -16.89
N CYS A 13 7.09 -31.38 -15.85
CA CYS A 13 6.02 -30.76 -15.04
C CYS A 13 5.36 -29.69 -15.93
N LEU A 14 4.27 -30.08 -16.59
CA LEU A 14 3.28 -29.13 -17.08
C LEU A 14 2.59 -28.54 -15.85
N ALA A 15 3.07 -27.40 -15.37
CA ALA A 15 2.27 -26.53 -14.51
C ALA A 15 1.06 -26.07 -15.35
N GLY A 16 -0.01 -26.82 -15.25
CA GLY A 16 -1.32 -26.39 -15.73
C GLY A 16 -1.80 -25.25 -14.82
N CYS A 17 -1.49 -24.00 -15.17
CA CYS A 17 -2.25 -22.86 -14.68
C CYS A 17 -3.69 -23.09 -15.13
N GLY A 18 -4.55 -23.42 -14.19
CA GLY A 18 -5.99 -23.23 -14.32
C GLY A 18 -6.21 -21.71 -14.37
N ALA A 19 -6.11 -21.14 -15.58
CA ALA A 19 -6.59 -19.80 -15.83
C ALA A 19 -8.13 -19.85 -15.76
N GLY A 20 -8.72 -19.66 -14.59
CA GLY A 20 -10.04 -19.07 -14.50
C GLY A 20 -9.93 -17.72 -15.23
N ASP A 21 -10.91 -17.40 -16.08
CA ASP A 21 -10.97 -16.17 -16.88
C ASP A 21 -11.15 -14.92 -16.00
N ASN A 22 -10.16 -14.59 -15.15
CA ASN A 22 -10.14 -13.36 -14.35
C ASN A 22 -9.70 -12.15 -15.21
N GLN A 23 -10.38 -11.95 -16.34
CA GLN A 23 -10.08 -10.87 -17.31
C GLN A 23 -10.25 -9.46 -16.71
N TRP A 24 -10.90 -9.36 -15.55
CA TRP A 24 -11.10 -8.10 -14.82
C TRP A 24 -9.86 -7.69 -14.00
N ALA A 25 -8.98 -8.65 -13.65
CA ALA A 25 -7.82 -8.40 -12.82
C ALA A 25 -6.77 -7.54 -13.54
N ILE A 26 -6.16 -6.62 -12.80
CA ILE A 26 -5.06 -5.77 -13.30
C ILE A 26 -3.77 -6.61 -13.36
N GLY A 27 -3.09 -6.58 -14.49
CA GLY A 27 -1.86 -7.36 -14.70
C GLY A 27 -1.86 -8.08 -16.06
N PRO A 28 -1.10 -9.19 -16.23
CA PRO A 28 -0.17 -9.79 -15.27
C PRO A 28 1.07 -8.93 -15.01
N PHE A 29 1.65 -9.07 -13.83
CA PHE A 29 2.86 -8.36 -13.41
C PHE A 29 4.11 -9.24 -13.47
N THR A 30 5.25 -8.61 -13.78
CA THR A 30 6.57 -9.23 -13.74
C THR A 30 7.58 -8.28 -13.09
N ARG A 31 8.56 -8.82 -12.36
CA ARG A 31 9.65 -8.03 -11.78
C ARG A 31 10.66 -7.67 -12.86
N PRO A 32 10.99 -6.37 -13.05
CA PRO A 32 11.98 -5.95 -14.06
C PRO A 32 13.41 -6.14 -13.58
N SER A 33 13.64 -6.34 -12.27
CA SER A 33 14.96 -6.47 -11.64
C SER A 33 14.91 -7.50 -10.51
N ASP A 34 16.05 -8.09 -10.18
CA ASP A 34 16.29 -8.91 -8.99
C ASP A 34 16.84 -8.08 -7.82
N GLN A 35 16.91 -6.76 -7.97
CA GLN A 35 17.33 -5.79 -6.95
C GLN A 35 16.17 -4.87 -6.56
N PRO A 36 16.11 -4.40 -5.29
CA PRO A 36 15.14 -3.40 -4.88
C PRO A 36 15.38 -2.07 -5.61
N VAL A 37 14.32 -1.29 -5.81
CA VAL A 37 14.40 0.04 -6.44
C VAL A 37 14.72 1.13 -5.42
N ILE A 38 14.40 0.92 -4.13
CA ILE A 38 14.81 1.76 -3.02
C ILE A 38 15.31 0.86 -1.89
N ALA A 39 16.44 1.24 -1.28
CA ALA A 39 17.06 0.56 -0.17
C ALA A 39 17.54 1.57 0.90
N PRO A 40 17.80 1.14 2.13
CA PRO A 40 18.36 1.98 3.19
C PRO A 40 19.61 2.74 2.75
N ASP A 41 19.73 3.99 3.19
CA ASP A 41 20.86 4.88 2.88
C ASP A 41 21.32 5.64 4.12
N THR A 42 22.50 5.29 4.61
CA THR A 42 23.13 5.89 5.81
C THR A 42 23.69 7.30 5.57
N THR A 43 23.70 7.78 4.33
CA THR A 43 24.21 9.11 3.96
C THR A 43 23.16 10.21 4.05
N LYS A 44 21.86 9.85 4.06
CA LYS A 44 20.74 10.78 4.12
C LYS A 44 20.52 11.27 5.55
N VAL A 45 20.65 12.57 5.76
CA VAL A 45 20.48 13.21 7.07
C VAL A 45 19.46 14.35 6.96
N PHE A 46 18.72 14.58 8.05
CA PHE A 46 17.76 15.66 8.14
C PHE A 46 17.69 16.18 9.59
N LEU A 47 17.41 17.46 9.76
CA LEU A 47 17.22 18.05 11.09
C LEU A 47 15.84 17.68 11.63
N CYS A 48 15.79 16.70 12.53
CA CYS A 48 14.54 16.23 13.11
C CYS A 48 13.93 17.29 14.05
N PRO A 49 12.73 17.85 13.74
CA PRO A 49 12.13 18.90 14.58
C PRO A 49 11.78 18.41 15.98
N MET A 50 11.49 17.11 16.14
CA MET A 50 11.13 16.51 17.43
C MET A 50 12.33 16.29 18.34
N ARG A 51 13.53 16.11 17.78
CA ARG A 51 14.76 15.85 18.55
C ARG A 51 15.69 17.07 18.60
N GLY A 52 15.54 18.00 17.67
CA GLY A 52 16.46 19.15 17.53
C GLY A 52 17.87 18.77 17.08
N GLU A 53 18.06 17.60 16.45
CA GLU A 53 19.33 17.07 16.02
C GLU A 53 19.25 16.46 14.61
N LEU A 54 20.40 16.32 13.94
CA LEU A 54 20.50 15.62 12.67
C LEU A 54 20.32 14.13 12.89
N VAL A 55 19.38 13.53 12.18
CA VAL A 55 19.12 12.09 12.18
C VAL A 55 19.33 11.50 10.79
N LYS A 56 19.83 10.29 10.72
CA LYS A 56 19.89 9.48 9.50
C LYS A 56 18.53 8.81 9.30
N TRP A 57 17.64 9.54 8.67
CA TRP A 57 16.21 9.22 8.63
C TRP A 57 15.84 7.98 7.79
N GLN A 58 16.77 7.51 6.95
CA GLN A 58 16.61 6.37 6.04
C GLN A 58 17.66 5.27 6.33
N GLU A 59 18.22 5.25 7.55
CA GLU A 59 19.38 4.40 7.86
C GLU A 59 19.04 2.92 7.99
N SER A 60 17.89 2.60 8.56
CA SER A 60 17.56 1.21 8.92
C SER A 60 16.75 0.51 7.84
N ASP A 61 15.62 1.08 7.46
CA ASP A 61 14.68 0.39 6.58
C ASP A 61 13.94 1.37 5.68
N THR A 62 13.53 0.88 4.47
CA THR A 62 12.72 1.61 3.49
C THR A 62 11.70 0.65 2.88
N PHE A 63 10.41 0.91 3.00
CA PHE A 63 9.38 -0.03 2.57
C PHE A 63 8.02 0.65 2.40
N ASN A 64 6.97 -0.11 2.11
CA ASN A 64 5.57 0.31 2.05
C ASN A 64 5.37 1.63 1.26
N PRO A 65 5.55 1.57 -0.07
CA PRO A 65 5.57 2.76 -0.92
C PRO A 65 4.22 3.08 -1.55
N ALA A 66 3.76 4.34 -1.47
CA ALA A 66 2.79 4.89 -2.41
C ALA A 66 3.46 5.25 -3.75
N ALA A 67 2.63 5.42 -4.79
CA ALA A 67 3.08 5.93 -6.07
C ALA A 67 2.08 6.94 -6.65
N ALA A 68 2.58 7.92 -7.39
CA ALA A 68 1.80 8.92 -8.12
C ALA A 68 2.52 9.34 -9.41
N ILE A 69 1.79 9.94 -10.35
CA ILE A 69 2.39 10.57 -11.53
C ILE A 69 2.44 12.08 -11.30
N LYS A 70 3.60 12.69 -11.60
CA LYS A 70 3.78 14.15 -11.58
C LYS A 70 4.71 14.57 -12.72
N ASP A 71 4.27 15.56 -13.50
CA ASP A 71 5.04 16.13 -14.62
C ASP A 71 5.57 15.07 -15.62
N GLY A 72 4.85 13.95 -15.80
CA GLY A 72 5.24 12.83 -16.66
C GLY A 72 6.17 11.80 -16.00
N ASN A 73 6.63 12.01 -14.78
CA ASN A 73 7.49 11.09 -14.03
C ASN A 73 6.68 10.28 -13.02
N ILE A 74 7.20 9.10 -12.69
CA ILE A 74 6.70 8.31 -11.56
C ILE A 74 7.36 8.84 -10.28
N CYS A 75 6.51 9.20 -9.30
CA CYS A 75 6.92 9.59 -7.97
C CYS A 75 6.56 8.50 -6.97
N VAL A 76 7.51 8.11 -6.13
CA VAL A 76 7.33 7.09 -5.09
C VAL A 76 7.51 7.73 -3.72
N LEU A 77 6.49 7.60 -2.86
CA LEU A 77 6.54 8.05 -1.48
C LEU A 77 6.63 6.80 -0.60
N PHE A 78 7.70 6.65 0.15
CA PHE A 78 8.00 5.41 0.86
C PHE A 78 8.23 5.64 2.34
N ARG A 79 7.77 4.70 3.17
CA ARG A 79 8.11 4.66 4.58
C ARG A 79 9.60 4.43 4.74
N SER A 80 10.22 5.18 5.64
CA SER A 80 11.62 5.02 6.00
C SER A 80 11.80 5.12 7.51
N GLU A 81 12.74 4.38 8.06
CA GLU A 81 12.99 4.31 9.49
C GLU A 81 14.43 4.65 9.83
N ASP A 82 14.58 5.44 10.91
CA ASP A 82 15.88 5.69 11.53
C ASP A 82 16.28 4.55 12.49
N ASN A 83 17.47 4.62 13.06
CA ASN A 83 17.97 3.64 14.02
C ASN A 83 17.72 4.07 15.48
N SER A 84 16.53 4.63 15.77
CA SER A 84 16.19 5.13 17.12
C SER A 84 15.81 4.06 18.12
N ALA A 85 15.49 2.84 17.64
CA ALA A 85 15.11 1.72 18.48
C ALA A 85 15.36 0.39 17.74
N THR A 86 15.04 -0.74 18.39
CA THR A 86 15.14 -2.09 17.81
C THR A 86 13.75 -2.73 17.77
N GLY A 87 13.42 -3.40 16.68
CA GLY A 87 12.17 -4.14 16.50
C GLY A 87 11.12 -3.37 15.70
N ILE A 88 10.22 -4.14 15.10
CA ILE A 88 9.12 -3.65 14.27
C ILE A 88 8.23 -2.70 15.08
N GLY A 89 7.87 -1.55 14.49
CA GLY A 89 7.01 -0.53 15.10
C GLY A 89 7.65 0.28 16.24
N SER A 90 8.93 0.04 16.57
CA SER A 90 9.62 0.73 17.67
C SER A 90 10.46 1.93 17.21
N ARG A 91 10.80 2.02 15.92
CA ARG A 91 11.57 3.13 15.33
C ARG A 91 10.67 4.31 14.99
N THR A 92 11.27 5.42 14.62
CA THR A 92 10.50 6.58 14.13
C THR A 92 10.44 6.53 12.60
N SER A 93 9.23 6.38 12.08
CA SER A 93 8.93 6.33 10.66
C SER A 93 8.70 7.72 10.06
N ARG A 94 9.11 7.91 8.81
CA ARG A 94 8.90 9.12 8.00
C ARG A 94 8.61 8.72 6.57
N VAL A 95 7.96 9.59 5.82
CA VAL A 95 7.73 9.36 4.39
C VAL A 95 8.82 10.08 3.59
N GLY A 96 9.59 9.29 2.83
CA GLY A 96 10.54 9.78 1.84
C GLY A 96 9.89 10.01 0.49
N TYR A 97 10.60 10.69 -0.42
CA TYR A 97 10.19 10.94 -1.80
C TYR A 97 11.30 10.53 -2.77
N ALA A 98 10.91 9.86 -3.83
CA ALA A 98 11.78 9.52 -4.95
C ALA A 98 11.04 9.78 -6.27
N GLU A 99 11.79 10.07 -7.34
CA GLU A 99 11.30 10.36 -8.68
C GLU A 99 12.06 9.54 -9.73
N SER A 100 11.36 9.11 -10.79
CA SER A 100 11.91 8.29 -11.86
C SER A 100 11.19 8.53 -13.18
N GLU A 101 11.95 8.60 -14.28
CA GLU A 101 11.40 8.64 -15.65
C GLU A 101 10.95 7.24 -16.13
N ASP A 102 11.60 6.18 -15.67
CA ASP A 102 11.37 4.80 -16.14
C ASP A 102 10.71 3.89 -15.09
N GLY A 103 10.49 4.41 -13.87
CA GLY A 103 9.87 3.68 -12.77
C GLY A 103 10.78 2.67 -12.08
N ILE A 104 12.06 2.59 -12.45
CA ILE A 104 13.04 1.63 -11.91
C ILE A 104 14.23 2.33 -11.28
N HIS A 105 14.80 3.32 -11.96
CA HIS A 105 15.96 4.07 -11.48
C HIS A 105 15.49 5.31 -10.72
N MET A 106 15.55 5.23 -9.38
CA MET A 106 15.02 6.27 -8.48
C MET A 106 16.03 7.32 -8.12
N THR A 107 15.65 8.59 -8.19
CA THR A 107 16.35 9.71 -7.59
C THR A 107 15.67 10.09 -6.28
N ILE A 108 16.32 9.82 -5.15
CA ILE A 108 15.75 10.00 -3.81
C ILE A 108 16.05 11.42 -3.31
N ALA A 109 15.03 12.12 -2.80
CA ALA A 109 15.16 13.41 -2.14
C ALA A 109 16.11 13.35 -0.92
N PRO A 110 16.78 14.45 -0.57
CA PRO A 110 17.72 14.47 0.55
C PRO A 110 17.04 14.36 1.92
N GLU A 111 15.81 14.83 2.05
CA GLU A 111 15.04 14.91 3.29
C GLU A 111 13.65 14.26 3.14
N PRO A 112 13.04 13.78 4.23
CA PRO A 112 11.69 13.25 4.19
C PRO A 112 10.66 14.36 3.92
N VAL A 113 9.52 14.01 3.32
CA VAL A 113 8.45 14.95 2.94
C VAL A 113 7.28 14.97 3.91
N LEU A 114 7.09 13.90 4.71
CA LEU A 114 6.09 13.87 5.79
C LEU A 114 6.71 13.18 7.02
N TYR A 115 6.60 13.81 8.17
CA TYR A 115 7.25 13.37 9.41
C TYR A 115 6.56 13.96 10.65
N PRO A 116 6.79 13.40 11.86
CA PRO A 116 6.35 14.00 13.11
C PRO A 116 6.97 15.38 13.34
N ALA A 117 6.13 16.34 13.68
CA ALA A 117 6.53 17.72 13.97
C ALA A 117 5.88 18.21 15.28
N ASP A 118 6.30 19.38 15.77
CA ASP A 118 5.66 20.03 16.91
C ASP A 118 4.44 20.84 16.42
N ASP A 119 3.47 20.10 15.89
CA ASP A 119 2.22 20.56 15.32
C ASP A 119 1.00 19.98 16.08
N ASP A 120 -0.20 20.30 15.65
CA ASP A 120 -1.46 19.85 16.27
C ASP A 120 -1.64 18.31 16.22
N PHE A 121 -0.86 17.61 15.37
CA PHE A 121 -0.94 16.17 15.15
C PHE A 121 0.16 15.39 15.88
N LYS A 122 1.01 16.07 16.65
CA LYS A 122 2.10 15.47 17.43
C LYS A 122 1.66 14.28 18.29
N ALA A 123 0.49 14.36 18.91
CA ALA A 123 -0.04 13.30 19.76
C ALA A 123 -0.41 12.02 18.98
N LEU A 124 -0.66 12.15 17.68
CA LEU A 124 -0.94 11.02 16.78
C LEU A 124 0.35 10.42 16.21
N ASP A 125 1.33 11.25 15.83
CA ASP A 125 2.53 10.85 15.08
C ASP A 125 3.73 10.47 15.95
N TRP A 126 3.86 11.07 17.16
CA TRP A 126 5.07 10.91 17.97
C TRP A 126 4.88 9.91 19.11
N PRO A 127 5.86 8.98 19.35
CA PRO A 127 7.19 8.92 18.73
C PRO A 127 7.33 7.88 17.58
N GLY A 128 6.27 7.22 17.14
CA GLY A 128 6.32 6.17 16.13
C GLY A 128 6.48 6.69 14.71
N GLY A 129 5.71 7.71 14.32
CA GLY A 129 5.94 8.38 13.03
C GLY A 129 4.74 8.39 12.08
N CYS A 130 5.04 8.75 10.84
CA CYS A 130 4.13 8.69 9.69
C CYS A 130 4.50 7.48 8.85
N GLU A 131 3.53 6.56 8.64
CA GLU A 131 3.75 5.23 8.08
C GLU A 131 2.84 4.97 6.88
N ASP A 132 3.25 4.05 6.02
CA ASP A 132 2.43 3.33 5.04
C ASP A 132 1.53 4.26 4.20
N PRO A 133 2.12 5.19 3.40
CA PRO A 133 1.37 6.13 2.59
C PRO A 133 0.66 5.44 1.42
N ARG A 134 -0.54 5.93 1.09
CA ARG A 134 -1.26 5.63 -0.15
C ARG A 134 -1.73 6.95 -0.75
N VAL A 135 -1.45 7.20 -2.02
CA VAL A 135 -1.69 8.49 -2.65
C VAL A 135 -2.61 8.34 -3.84
N ALA A 136 -3.61 9.21 -3.92
CA ALA A 136 -4.47 9.40 -5.08
C ALA A 136 -4.56 10.89 -5.42
N MET A 137 -4.95 11.24 -6.65
CA MET A 137 -5.02 12.62 -7.14
C MET A 137 -6.44 12.98 -7.54
N THR A 138 -6.89 14.20 -7.24
CA THR A 138 -8.14 14.75 -7.75
C THR A 138 -7.99 15.21 -9.21
N GLU A 139 -9.10 15.44 -9.90
CA GLU A 139 -9.08 15.94 -11.30
C GLU A 139 -8.42 17.32 -11.45
N ASP A 140 -8.44 18.14 -10.40
CA ASP A 140 -7.81 19.47 -10.35
C ASP A 140 -6.36 19.44 -9.83
N GLY A 141 -5.79 18.25 -9.65
CA GLY A 141 -4.35 18.06 -9.36
C GLY A 141 -3.97 18.11 -7.87
N LEU A 142 -4.93 18.04 -6.96
CA LEU A 142 -4.64 17.90 -5.53
C LEU A 142 -4.33 16.43 -5.22
N TYR A 143 -3.16 16.16 -4.65
CA TYR A 143 -2.81 14.84 -4.13
C TYR A 143 -3.35 14.66 -2.72
N VAL A 144 -4.00 13.53 -2.48
CA VAL A 144 -4.54 13.11 -1.18
C VAL A 144 -3.78 11.86 -0.74
N MET A 145 -3.12 11.95 0.40
CA MET A 145 -2.41 10.84 1.04
C MET A 145 -3.26 10.33 2.20
N MET A 146 -3.54 9.04 2.19
CA MET A 146 -3.94 8.29 3.37
C MET A 146 -2.68 7.67 3.96
N TYR A 147 -2.42 7.92 5.26
CA TYR A 147 -1.23 7.39 5.93
C TYR A 147 -1.57 6.94 7.35
N THR A 148 -0.73 6.11 7.93
CA THR A 148 -0.87 5.70 9.32
C THR A 148 -0.05 6.61 10.20
N SER A 149 -0.70 7.33 11.11
CA SER A 149 -0.06 7.97 12.25
C SER A 149 0.17 6.94 13.36
N TRP A 150 1.40 6.81 13.84
CA TRP A 150 1.79 5.85 14.87
C TRP A 150 2.45 6.55 16.07
N ASN A 151 1.80 6.51 17.21
CA ASN A 151 2.34 7.08 18.45
C ASN A 151 2.91 6.02 19.41
N ARG A 152 3.09 4.79 18.94
CA ARG A 152 3.50 3.58 19.69
C ARG A 152 2.44 3.07 20.68
N ASP A 153 1.21 3.51 20.52
CA ASP A 153 0.06 3.05 21.31
C ASP A 153 -1.09 2.62 20.39
N THR A 154 -1.56 3.53 19.56
CA THR A 154 -2.71 3.27 18.68
C THR A 154 -2.45 3.80 17.27
N PRO A 155 -2.51 2.95 16.22
CA PRO A 155 -2.44 3.41 14.84
C PRO A 155 -3.74 4.16 14.45
N ARG A 156 -3.60 5.25 13.70
CA ARG A 156 -4.72 6.05 13.20
C ARG A 156 -4.56 6.28 11.70
N LEU A 157 -5.61 6.00 10.93
CA LEU A 157 -5.66 6.35 9.51
C LEU A 157 -5.84 7.87 9.38
N CYS A 158 -4.82 8.54 8.90
CA CYS A 158 -4.77 10.00 8.80
C CYS A 158 -4.74 10.47 7.35
N VAL A 159 -5.10 11.74 7.15
CA VAL A 159 -5.15 12.39 5.84
C VAL A 159 -4.10 13.50 5.77
N ALA A 160 -3.42 13.59 4.63
CA ALA A 160 -2.61 14.76 4.25
C ALA A 160 -2.87 15.12 2.78
N THR A 161 -2.71 16.39 2.43
CA THR A 161 -2.89 16.88 1.06
C THR A 161 -1.67 17.67 0.58
N SER A 162 -1.40 17.61 -0.73
CA SER A 162 -0.30 18.32 -1.36
C SER A 162 -0.65 18.71 -2.81
N THR A 163 -0.07 19.78 -3.32
CA THR A 163 -0.14 20.15 -4.74
C THR A 163 1.13 19.78 -5.51
N ASP A 164 2.17 19.28 -4.81
CA ASP A 164 3.49 19.06 -5.39
C ASP A 164 4.19 17.77 -4.93
N LEU A 165 3.55 16.95 -4.08
CA LEU A 165 4.07 15.72 -3.47
C LEU A 165 5.26 15.93 -2.50
N ILE A 166 5.67 17.17 -2.27
CA ILE A 166 6.80 17.55 -1.41
C ILE A 166 6.31 18.26 -0.14
N ASN A 167 5.43 19.25 -0.33
CA ASN A 167 4.88 20.04 0.77
C ASN A 167 3.50 19.51 1.13
N TRP A 168 3.39 18.88 2.30
CA TRP A 168 2.17 18.24 2.76
C TRP A 168 1.50 19.02 3.89
N THR A 169 0.18 19.18 3.79
CA THR A 169 -0.66 19.68 4.88
C THR A 169 -1.35 18.50 5.55
N LYS A 170 -1.05 18.25 6.82
CA LYS A 170 -1.74 17.23 7.61
C LYS A 170 -3.14 17.70 7.99
N HIS A 171 -4.10 16.79 8.01
CA HIS A 171 -5.49 17.02 8.42
C HIS A 171 -5.89 16.18 9.64
N GLY A 172 -5.02 15.24 10.06
CA GLY A 172 -5.25 14.38 11.21
C GLY A 172 -6.09 13.14 10.87
N TYR A 173 -6.73 12.62 11.89
CA TYR A 173 -7.44 11.35 11.85
C TYR A 173 -8.71 11.40 11.01
N ALA A 174 -8.81 10.53 10.01
CA ALA A 174 -9.87 10.53 9.00
C ALA A 174 -11.29 10.34 9.57
N PHE A 175 -11.44 9.59 10.67
CA PHE A 175 -12.72 9.26 11.30
C PHE A 175 -12.99 10.03 12.60
N ALA A 176 -12.21 11.09 12.88
CA ALA A 176 -12.30 11.82 14.15
C ALA A 176 -13.72 12.35 14.45
N GLU A 177 -14.42 12.83 13.44
CA GLU A 177 -15.76 13.44 13.57
C GLU A 177 -16.89 12.44 13.28
N ALA A 178 -16.58 11.23 12.77
CA ALA A 178 -17.58 10.27 12.37
C ALA A 178 -18.41 9.75 13.57
N GLY A 179 -19.73 9.66 13.37
CA GLY A 179 -20.66 9.15 14.38
C GLY A 179 -20.60 9.91 15.70
N ASP A 180 -20.50 11.24 15.66
CA ASP A 180 -20.37 12.10 16.86
C ASP A 180 -19.16 11.70 17.74
N GLY A 181 -18.04 11.31 17.12
CA GLY A 181 -16.81 10.88 17.79
C GLY A 181 -16.79 9.41 18.24
N ARG A 182 -17.75 8.59 17.83
CA ARG A 182 -17.79 7.15 18.15
C ARG A 182 -16.49 6.42 17.80
N TYR A 183 -15.82 6.86 16.74
CA TYR A 183 -14.62 6.21 16.23
C TYR A 183 -13.31 6.91 16.64
N ALA A 184 -13.35 7.92 17.51
CA ALA A 184 -12.19 8.74 17.89
C ALA A 184 -11.00 7.90 18.42
N ASP A 185 -11.29 6.82 19.14
CA ASP A 185 -10.27 5.93 19.73
C ASP A 185 -10.05 4.63 18.96
N MET A 186 -10.66 4.48 17.78
CA MET A 186 -10.54 3.25 17.00
C MET A 186 -9.15 3.13 16.38
N ALA A 187 -8.49 1.99 16.62
CA ALA A 187 -7.28 1.62 15.87
C ALA A 187 -7.64 1.29 14.43
N CYS A 188 -7.01 1.93 13.46
CA CYS A 188 -7.24 1.67 12.04
C CYS A 188 -6.10 2.17 11.16
N LYS A 189 -5.96 1.56 10.00
CA LYS A 189 -4.99 1.95 8.96
C LYS A 189 -5.44 1.54 7.56
N SER A 190 -4.61 1.78 6.55
CA SER A 190 -4.72 1.25 5.18
C SER A 190 -5.96 1.71 4.43
N GLY A 191 -5.92 2.95 3.92
CA GLY A 191 -7.00 3.55 3.15
C GLY A 191 -6.72 3.56 1.65
N SER A 192 -7.58 2.88 0.86
CA SER A 192 -7.54 2.81 -0.62
C SER A 192 -8.69 3.61 -1.21
N ILE A 193 -8.45 4.88 -1.55
CA ILE A 193 -9.45 5.74 -2.19
C ILE A 193 -9.78 5.18 -3.58
N VAL A 194 -11.06 5.22 -3.96
CA VAL A 194 -11.49 4.76 -5.28
C VAL A 194 -11.17 5.81 -6.34
N THR A 195 -10.50 5.36 -7.39
CA THR A 195 -10.04 6.16 -8.53
C THR A 195 -10.58 5.60 -9.83
N LYS A 196 -10.55 6.40 -10.89
CA LYS A 196 -10.72 5.98 -12.27
C LYS A 196 -9.45 6.29 -13.07
N LEU A 197 -9.26 5.58 -14.16
CA LEU A 197 -8.15 5.84 -15.08
C LEU A 197 -8.57 6.93 -16.10
N ASP A 198 -7.80 8.01 -16.14
CA ASP A 198 -7.91 9.05 -17.16
C ASP A 198 -6.54 9.22 -17.86
N GLY A 199 -6.44 8.69 -19.09
CA GLY A 199 -5.14 8.51 -19.74
C GLY A 199 -4.26 7.53 -18.92
N ASP A 200 -3.15 8.03 -18.40
CA ASP A 200 -2.29 7.31 -17.45
C ASP A 200 -2.47 7.77 -15.99
N ASN A 201 -3.36 8.74 -15.72
CA ASN A 201 -3.59 9.21 -14.36
C ASN A 201 -4.71 8.44 -13.66
N LEU A 202 -4.46 8.08 -12.41
CA LEU A 202 -5.48 7.60 -11.50
C LEU A 202 -6.07 8.81 -10.76
N THR A 203 -7.30 9.20 -11.13
CA THR A 203 -8.01 10.34 -10.56
C THR A 203 -9.14 9.87 -9.64
N ILE A 204 -9.27 10.53 -8.49
CA ILE A 204 -10.32 10.24 -7.52
C ILE A 204 -11.70 10.48 -8.15
N GLU A 205 -12.62 9.55 -7.96
CA GLU A 205 -13.97 9.59 -8.53
C GLU A 205 -15.04 9.67 -7.44
N LYS A 206 -16.15 10.35 -7.76
CA LYS A 206 -17.35 10.37 -6.91
C LYS A 206 -18.38 9.34 -7.36
N PHE A 207 -18.98 8.67 -6.41
CA PHE A 207 -20.12 7.76 -6.57
C PHE A 207 -21.32 8.35 -5.83
N ASP A 208 -22.39 8.62 -6.55
CA ASP A 208 -23.60 9.26 -6.01
C ASP A 208 -23.30 10.54 -5.18
N GLY A 209 -22.32 11.32 -5.66
CA GLY A 209 -21.92 12.59 -5.04
C GLY A 209 -20.91 12.49 -3.90
N LYS A 210 -20.52 11.29 -3.48
CA LYS A 210 -19.53 11.05 -2.42
C LYS A 210 -18.29 10.34 -2.94
N TYR A 211 -17.16 10.58 -2.30
CA TYR A 211 -15.95 9.78 -2.48
C TYR A 211 -16.05 8.49 -1.70
N LEU A 212 -15.43 7.42 -2.21
CA LEU A 212 -15.37 6.10 -1.58
C LEU A 212 -13.93 5.75 -1.23
N MET A 213 -13.75 5.07 -0.10
CA MET A 213 -12.47 4.51 0.34
C MET A 213 -12.69 3.13 0.95
N TYR A 214 -12.07 2.10 0.35
CA TYR A 214 -11.88 0.83 1.04
C TYR A 214 -10.79 1.01 2.08
N TRP A 215 -10.95 0.43 3.28
CA TRP A 215 -9.98 0.62 4.36
C TRP A 215 -9.96 -0.55 5.31
N GLY A 216 -8.87 -0.72 6.01
CA GLY A 216 -8.74 -1.66 7.11
C GLY A 216 -7.59 -2.63 6.97
N GLU A 217 -7.17 -3.12 8.12
CA GLU A 217 -6.33 -4.27 8.40
C GLU A 217 -7.19 -5.33 9.09
N ASP A 218 -6.86 -6.59 8.99
CA ASP A 218 -7.65 -7.76 9.37
C ASP A 218 -8.86 -8.00 8.46
N MET A 219 -9.68 -6.99 8.21
CA MET A 219 -10.84 -7.01 7.31
C MET A 219 -10.89 -5.73 6.48
N VAL A 220 -11.41 -5.83 5.27
CA VAL A 220 -11.67 -4.65 4.43
C VAL A 220 -13.08 -4.13 4.66
N ASN A 221 -13.17 -2.85 4.96
CA ASN A 221 -14.40 -2.08 5.17
C ASN A 221 -14.54 -1.02 4.08
N LEU A 222 -15.63 -0.24 4.11
CA LEU A 222 -15.88 0.90 3.22
C LEU A 222 -16.19 2.14 4.02
N ALA A 223 -15.72 3.29 3.55
CA ALA A 223 -16.05 4.60 4.09
C ALA A 223 -16.42 5.57 2.97
N THR A 224 -17.15 6.62 3.32
CA THR A 224 -17.55 7.70 2.41
C THR A 224 -17.08 9.05 2.92
N SER A 225 -16.82 9.99 1.98
CA SER A 225 -16.48 11.38 2.29
C SER A 225 -17.13 12.34 1.28
N GLU A 226 -17.36 13.58 1.68
CA GLU A 226 -17.80 14.66 0.80
C GLU A 226 -16.64 15.56 0.38
N ASP A 227 -15.53 15.57 1.16
CA ASP A 227 -14.42 16.52 1.05
C ASP A 227 -13.01 15.87 0.98
N LEU A 228 -12.91 14.54 1.05
CA LEU A 228 -11.65 13.76 1.09
C LEU A 228 -10.85 13.86 2.40
N ILE A 229 -11.31 14.63 3.36
CA ILE A 229 -10.64 14.85 4.65
C ILE A 229 -11.39 14.13 5.77
N HIS A 230 -12.70 14.38 5.86
CA HIS A 230 -13.57 13.78 6.86
C HIS A 230 -14.28 12.56 6.27
N TRP A 231 -14.00 11.40 6.82
CA TRP A 231 -14.53 10.13 6.35
C TRP A 231 -15.50 9.53 7.36
N THR A 232 -16.53 8.86 6.86
CA THR A 232 -17.52 8.16 7.69
C THR A 232 -17.51 6.68 7.31
N PRO A 233 -17.16 5.77 8.25
CA PRO A 233 -17.25 4.34 8.03
C PRO A 233 -18.69 3.91 7.75
N MET A 234 -18.87 2.97 6.82
CA MET A 234 -20.15 2.33 6.61
C MET A 234 -20.39 1.26 7.67
N VAL A 235 -21.64 1.15 8.10
CA VAL A 235 -22.08 0.19 9.11
C VAL A 235 -23.20 -0.67 8.56
N ASP A 236 -23.37 -1.84 9.15
CA ASP A 236 -24.49 -2.74 8.90
C ASP A 236 -25.79 -2.30 9.61
N GLU A 237 -26.83 -3.15 9.56
CA GLU A 237 -28.14 -2.88 10.17
C GLU A 237 -28.09 -2.81 11.71
N ASP A 238 -27.08 -3.44 12.33
CA ASP A 238 -26.86 -3.43 13.77
C ASP A 238 -25.97 -2.26 14.21
N GLY A 239 -25.42 -1.49 13.24
CA GLY A 239 -24.55 -0.34 13.47
C GLY A 239 -23.09 -0.73 13.71
N GLU A 240 -22.68 -1.96 13.40
CA GLU A 240 -21.29 -2.42 13.43
C GLU A 240 -20.58 -2.14 12.09
N LEU A 241 -19.24 -2.11 12.08
CA LEU A 241 -18.49 -1.88 10.84
C LEU A 241 -18.81 -2.95 9.80
N LEU A 242 -19.12 -2.49 8.58
CA LEU A 242 -19.47 -3.38 7.48
C LEU A 242 -18.22 -4.03 6.89
N ALA A 243 -17.91 -5.27 7.28
CA ALA A 243 -16.86 -6.06 6.69
C ALA A 243 -17.23 -6.54 5.28
N LEU A 244 -16.42 -6.24 4.28
CA LEU A 244 -16.68 -6.60 2.87
C LEU A 244 -15.89 -7.82 2.43
N ILE A 245 -14.63 -7.92 2.85
CA ILE A 245 -13.83 -9.13 2.70
C ILE A 245 -13.13 -9.44 4.02
N GLU A 246 -13.12 -10.73 4.33
CA GLU A 246 -12.54 -11.30 5.54
C GLU A 246 -11.48 -12.34 5.16
N PRO A 247 -10.62 -12.75 6.11
CA PRO A 247 -9.72 -13.88 5.94
C PRO A 247 -10.44 -15.15 5.49
N ARG A 248 -9.79 -15.96 4.66
CA ARG A 248 -10.34 -17.22 4.12
C ARG A 248 -9.50 -18.41 4.59
N GLU A 249 -10.11 -19.32 5.32
CA GLU A 249 -9.45 -20.55 5.80
C GLU A 249 -8.77 -21.30 4.65
N GLY A 250 -7.48 -21.67 4.86
CA GLY A 250 -6.70 -22.43 3.89
C GLY A 250 -6.26 -21.68 2.64
N LYS A 251 -6.45 -20.34 2.59
CA LYS A 251 -5.99 -19.49 1.50
C LYS A 251 -4.79 -18.65 1.93
N PHE A 252 -4.17 -17.96 0.96
CA PHE A 252 -3.02 -17.07 1.19
C PHE A 252 -3.33 -15.87 2.11
N ASP A 253 -4.59 -15.61 2.32
CA ASP A 253 -5.14 -14.50 3.12
C ASP A 253 -5.92 -15.02 4.36
N SER A 254 -5.48 -16.13 4.93
CA SER A 254 -6.17 -16.81 6.04
C SER A 254 -6.01 -16.12 7.40
N ALA A 255 -4.97 -15.30 7.59
CA ALA A 255 -4.75 -14.59 8.84
C ALA A 255 -5.29 -13.16 8.83
N LEU A 256 -5.18 -12.45 7.70
CA LEU A 256 -5.71 -11.09 7.52
C LEU A 256 -5.89 -10.73 6.06
N THR A 257 -6.71 -9.71 5.84
CA THR A 257 -6.82 -8.96 4.58
C THR A 257 -6.62 -7.47 4.86
N GLU A 258 -5.74 -6.81 4.10
CA GLU A 258 -5.42 -5.40 4.31
C GLU A 258 -5.43 -4.64 2.98
N CYS A 259 -6.02 -3.45 2.95
CA CYS A 259 -6.09 -2.64 1.74
C CYS A 259 -4.72 -2.30 1.19
N GLY A 260 -4.56 -2.40 -0.12
CA GLY A 260 -3.35 -2.06 -0.86
C GLY A 260 -3.38 -0.63 -1.44
N PRO A 261 -2.98 -0.42 -2.70
CA PRO A 261 -2.99 0.88 -3.36
C PRO A 261 -4.43 1.40 -3.58
N PRO A 262 -4.60 2.65 -4.02
CA PRO A 262 -5.90 3.16 -4.44
C PRO A 262 -6.64 2.21 -5.36
N ALA A 263 -7.93 1.95 -5.08
CA ALA A 263 -8.76 1.06 -5.87
C ALA A 263 -9.08 1.69 -7.24
N VAL A 264 -9.24 0.86 -8.28
CA VAL A 264 -9.42 1.33 -9.65
C VAL A 264 -10.81 0.95 -10.19
N HIS A 265 -11.62 1.94 -10.51
CA HIS A 265 -12.86 1.73 -11.24
C HIS A 265 -12.54 1.43 -12.71
N THR A 266 -12.91 0.25 -13.16
CA THR A 266 -12.73 -0.29 -14.50
C THR A 266 -14.08 -0.52 -15.17
N LYS A 267 -14.09 -0.94 -16.43
CA LYS A 267 -15.32 -1.33 -17.13
C LYS A 267 -16.06 -2.52 -16.50
N ASP A 268 -15.34 -3.35 -15.71
CA ASP A 268 -15.88 -4.58 -15.11
C ASP A 268 -16.38 -4.35 -13.67
N GLY A 269 -15.99 -3.24 -13.02
CA GLY A 269 -16.32 -2.86 -11.66
C GLY A 269 -15.15 -2.17 -10.97
N ILE A 270 -15.14 -2.13 -9.65
CA ILE A 270 -14.04 -1.55 -8.86
C ILE A 270 -13.09 -2.67 -8.45
N VAL A 271 -11.84 -2.60 -8.93
CA VAL A 271 -10.78 -3.53 -8.57
C VAL A 271 -10.01 -2.97 -7.37
N LEU A 272 -10.00 -3.70 -6.26
CA LEU A 272 -9.14 -3.45 -5.13
C LEU A 272 -8.01 -4.49 -5.14
N ILE A 273 -6.77 -4.03 -5.21
CA ILE A 273 -5.59 -4.83 -4.90
C ILE A 273 -5.41 -4.79 -3.39
N TYR A 274 -5.19 -5.94 -2.76
CA TYR A 274 -5.08 -6.05 -1.31
C TYR A 274 -3.93 -6.97 -0.90
N ASN A 275 -3.49 -6.83 0.34
CA ASN A 275 -2.49 -7.67 0.98
C ASN A 275 -3.18 -8.77 1.77
N GLY A 276 -2.82 -10.02 1.52
CA GLY A 276 -3.25 -11.17 2.30
C GLY A 276 -2.07 -11.75 3.07
N LYS A 277 -2.30 -12.17 4.31
CA LYS A 277 -1.32 -12.89 5.13
C LYS A 277 -1.81 -14.29 5.42
N SER A 278 -0.95 -15.27 5.23
CA SER A 278 -1.25 -16.67 5.57
C SER A 278 -0.98 -16.92 7.06
N ASP A 279 -1.88 -17.62 7.73
CA ASP A 279 -1.70 -18.10 9.10
C ASP A 279 -0.68 -19.25 9.22
N GLU A 280 -0.45 -19.99 8.14
CA GLU A 280 0.51 -21.10 8.08
C GLU A 280 1.94 -20.61 7.85
N THR A 281 2.15 -19.78 6.80
CA THR A 281 3.50 -19.32 6.39
C THR A 281 3.88 -17.99 6.99
N HIS A 282 2.90 -17.21 7.44
CA HIS A 282 3.01 -15.82 7.87
C HIS A 282 3.51 -14.86 6.77
N ALA A 283 3.65 -15.32 5.52
CA ALA A 283 4.05 -14.51 4.39
C ALA A 283 2.92 -13.57 3.95
N TYR A 284 3.28 -12.36 3.56
CA TYR A 284 2.38 -11.43 2.89
C TYR A 284 2.45 -11.59 1.37
N CYS A 285 1.28 -11.71 0.75
CA CYS A 285 1.11 -11.88 -0.69
C CYS A 285 0.02 -10.94 -1.21
N ALA A 286 0.08 -10.60 -2.51
CA ALA A 286 -0.90 -9.71 -3.11
C ALA A 286 -2.07 -10.46 -3.75
N GLY A 287 -3.30 -10.05 -3.46
CA GLY A 287 -4.55 -10.51 -4.03
C GLY A 287 -5.33 -9.38 -4.72
N GLN A 288 -6.38 -9.75 -5.46
CA GLN A 288 -7.32 -8.79 -6.05
C GLN A 288 -8.76 -9.23 -5.80
N VAL A 289 -9.63 -8.25 -5.62
CA VAL A 289 -11.08 -8.42 -5.50
C VAL A 289 -11.79 -7.42 -6.40
N LEU A 290 -12.87 -7.88 -7.04
CA LEU A 290 -13.76 -7.07 -7.88
C LEU A 290 -15.04 -6.76 -7.13
N PHE A 291 -15.36 -5.48 -6.98
CA PHE A 291 -16.64 -5.01 -6.46
C PHE A 291 -17.54 -4.48 -7.57
N ASP A 292 -18.86 -4.54 -7.35
CA ASP A 292 -19.86 -3.94 -8.25
C ASP A 292 -19.79 -2.40 -8.16
N ALA A 293 -19.55 -1.72 -9.29
CA ALA A 293 -19.47 -0.26 -9.32
C ALA A 293 -20.78 0.47 -8.95
N LYS A 294 -21.95 -0.21 -9.07
CA LYS A 294 -23.24 0.34 -8.68
C LYS A 294 -23.59 0.01 -7.21
N GLN A 295 -22.98 -1.03 -6.67
CA GLN A 295 -23.13 -1.47 -5.28
C GLN A 295 -21.72 -1.75 -4.71
N PRO A 296 -20.93 -0.73 -4.36
CA PRO A 296 -19.51 -0.89 -3.99
C PRO A 296 -19.25 -1.78 -2.75
N THR A 297 -20.31 -2.17 -2.04
CA THR A 297 -20.27 -3.14 -0.95
C THR A 297 -20.39 -4.60 -1.41
N LYS A 298 -20.74 -4.83 -2.69
CA LYS A 298 -20.99 -6.17 -3.23
C LYS A 298 -19.75 -6.71 -3.94
N VAL A 299 -19.17 -7.78 -3.40
CA VAL A 299 -18.13 -8.56 -4.07
C VAL A 299 -18.72 -9.31 -5.25
N LEU A 300 -18.14 -9.15 -6.44
CA LEU A 300 -18.47 -9.88 -7.65
C LEU A 300 -17.55 -11.09 -7.85
N ASP A 301 -16.26 -10.91 -7.57
CA ASP A 301 -15.23 -11.95 -7.71
C ASP A 301 -14.02 -11.64 -6.81
N ARG A 302 -13.23 -12.65 -6.46
CA ARG A 302 -12.01 -12.52 -5.67
C ARG A 302 -11.03 -13.62 -6.05
N LEU A 303 -9.78 -13.27 -6.33
CA LEU A 303 -8.76 -14.25 -6.70
C LEU A 303 -8.60 -15.31 -5.60
N ASP A 304 -8.59 -16.57 -6.01
CA ASP A 304 -8.38 -17.71 -5.11
C ASP A 304 -6.92 -17.89 -4.72
N GLU A 305 -6.00 -17.50 -5.62
CA GLU A 305 -4.57 -17.58 -5.43
C GLU A 305 -3.95 -16.17 -5.52
N PRO A 306 -2.83 -15.91 -4.82
CA PRO A 306 -2.15 -14.63 -4.91
C PRO A 306 -1.54 -14.45 -6.31
N PHE A 307 -1.58 -13.24 -6.84
CA PHE A 307 -0.95 -12.95 -8.14
C PHE A 307 0.51 -12.51 -8.02
N LEU A 308 0.97 -12.15 -6.81
CA LEU A 308 2.35 -11.79 -6.51
C LEU A 308 2.73 -12.31 -5.11
N VAL A 309 3.80 -13.08 -5.04
CA VAL A 309 4.30 -13.73 -3.82
C VAL A 309 5.78 -13.41 -3.59
N PRO A 310 6.32 -13.51 -2.37
CA PRO A 310 7.75 -13.34 -2.13
C PRO A 310 8.59 -14.42 -2.83
N GLU A 311 9.44 -14.02 -3.78
CA GLU A 311 10.32 -14.92 -4.55
C GLU A 311 11.78 -14.53 -4.43
N LEU A 312 12.11 -13.22 -4.51
CA LEU A 312 13.46 -12.69 -4.51
C LEU A 312 14.05 -12.63 -3.10
N ASP A 313 15.38 -12.60 -3.00
CA ASP A 313 16.08 -12.62 -1.71
C ASP A 313 15.73 -11.42 -0.84
N PHE A 314 15.65 -10.22 -1.41
CA PHE A 314 15.29 -9.01 -0.66
C PHE A 314 13.81 -8.96 -0.23
N GLU A 315 12.95 -9.79 -0.80
CA GLU A 315 11.55 -9.94 -0.37
C GLU A 315 11.42 -10.88 0.85
N LYS A 316 12.51 -11.57 1.22
CA LYS A 316 12.57 -12.57 2.29
C LYS A 316 13.64 -12.28 3.35
N SER A 317 14.41 -11.20 3.18
CA SER A 317 15.52 -10.86 4.08
C SER A 317 15.45 -9.39 4.51
N GLY A 318 14.96 -9.14 5.72
CA GLY A 318 14.79 -7.81 6.31
C GLY A 318 14.28 -7.92 7.74
N GLN A 319 13.54 -6.95 8.22
CA GLN A 319 12.91 -7.00 9.54
C GLN A 319 11.88 -8.14 9.63
N TYR A 320 11.14 -8.38 8.52
CA TYR A 320 10.10 -9.40 8.45
C TYR A 320 10.57 -10.61 7.63
N VAL A 321 11.02 -11.65 8.33
CA VAL A 321 11.71 -12.80 7.72
C VAL A 321 10.80 -13.88 7.12
N ALA A 322 9.49 -13.83 7.35
CA ALA A 322 8.55 -14.78 6.76
C ALA A 322 8.33 -14.57 5.24
N GLY A 323 8.81 -13.43 4.72
CA GLY A 323 8.64 -13.00 3.34
C GLY A 323 7.47 -12.03 3.18
N THR A 324 7.73 -10.94 2.42
CA THR A 324 6.73 -9.88 2.24
C THR A 324 6.76 -9.35 0.82
N VAL A 325 5.59 -9.36 0.21
CA VAL A 325 5.17 -8.52 -0.90
C VAL A 325 3.96 -7.73 -0.40
N PHE A 326 4.20 -6.49 0.06
CA PHE A 326 3.18 -5.63 0.64
C PHE A 326 2.88 -4.45 -0.28
N VAL A 327 1.81 -4.55 -1.06
CA VAL A 327 1.49 -3.63 -2.15
C VAL A 327 0.75 -2.39 -1.66
N GLU A 328 1.22 -1.19 -2.02
CA GLU A 328 0.61 0.10 -1.65
C GLU A 328 0.62 1.15 -2.75
N GLY A 329 1.53 1.04 -3.72
CA GLY A 329 1.66 2.00 -4.82
C GLY A 329 1.26 1.40 -6.15
N LEU A 330 0.33 2.04 -6.87
CA LEU A 330 -0.08 1.65 -8.21
C LEU A 330 -0.18 2.89 -9.09
N VAL A 331 0.53 2.89 -10.21
CA VAL A 331 0.40 3.93 -11.25
C VAL A 331 0.38 3.29 -12.63
N ARG A 332 -0.19 4.02 -13.59
CA ARG A 332 -0.04 3.70 -15.00
C ARG A 332 0.88 4.73 -15.65
N HIS A 333 1.88 4.25 -16.38
CA HIS A 333 2.84 5.11 -17.06
C HIS A 333 3.20 4.49 -18.41
N GLU A 334 3.12 5.30 -19.48
CA GLU A 334 3.33 4.85 -20.87
C GLU A 334 2.53 3.58 -21.23
N GLY A 335 1.29 3.53 -20.74
CA GLY A 335 0.37 2.41 -21.01
C GLY A 335 0.61 1.15 -20.19
N LYS A 336 1.61 1.10 -19.30
CA LYS A 336 1.91 -0.02 -18.41
C LYS A 336 1.56 0.30 -16.97
N TRP A 337 1.17 -0.72 -16.21
CA TRP A 337 1.00 -0.62 -14.76
C TRP A 337 2.33 -0.87 -14.05
N PHE A 338 2.64 -0.02 -13.08
CA PHE A 338 3.73 -0.18 -12.13
C PHE A 338 3.13 -0.35 -10.74
N LEU A 339 3.42 -1.49 -10.12
CA LEU A 339 2.97 -1.85 -8.78
C LEU A 339 4.17 -1.84 -7.84
N TYR A 340 4.24 -0.87 -6.95
CA TYR A 340 5.28 -0.73 -5.94
C TYR A 340 4.85 -1.41 -4.64
N TYR A 341 5.81 -2.07 -3.98
CA TYR A 341 5.53 -2.85 -2.78
C TYR A 341 6.68 -2.85 -1.80
N GLY A 342 6.36 -3.00 -0.51
CA GLY A 342 7.30 -3.26 0.56
C GLY A 342 7.78 -4.70 0.53
N CYS A 343 9.08 -4.88 0.80
CA CYS A 343 9.77 -6.15 0.78
C CYS A 343 10.43 -6.40 2.11
N ALA A 344 10.00 -7.46 2.83
CA ALA A 344 10.54 -7.88 4.13
C ALA A 344 10.69 -6.74 5.15
N ASP A 345 9.82 -5.70 5.06
CA ASP A 345 9.84 -4.46 5.86
C ASP A 345 11.20 -3.73 5.83
N SER A 346 11.94 -3.83 4.72
CA SER A 346 13.27 -3.24 4.62
C SER A 346 13.62 -2.66 3.26
N PHE A 347 12.90 -3.02 2.20
CA PHE A 347 13.19 -2.58 0.83
C PHE A 347 11.91 -2.23 0.07
N VAL A 348 12.06 -1.47 -1.02
CA VAL A 348 10.99 -1.23 -2.00
C VAL A 348 11.27 -2.01 -3.27
N GLY A 349 10.30 -2.81 -3.69
CA GLY A 349 10.27 -3.49 -4.97
C GLY A 349 9.29 -2.87 -5.96
N VAL A 350 9.39 -3.25 -7.24
CA VAL A 350 8.42 -2.91 -8.28
C VAL A 350 8.13 -4.11 -9.17
N ALA A 351 6.87 -4.27 -9.54
CA ALA A 351 6.45 -5.19 -10.59
C ALA A 351 5.69 -4.41 -11.67
N VAL A 352 5.93 -4.78 -12.95
CA VAL A 352 5.43 -4.03 -14.11
C VAL A 352 4.54 -4.95 -14.95
N SER A 353 3.40 -4.43 -15.43
CA SER A 353 2.54 -5.18 -16.34
C SER A 353 3.20 -5.29 -17.73
N LYS A 354 2.85 -6.37 -18.43
CA LYS A 354 3.29 -6.59 -19.82
C LYS A 354 2.60 -5.65 -20.79
#